data_8ab79213195f3bff3c641b6067119e48
#
_entry.id   8ab79213195f3bff3c641b6067119e48
#
_cell.length_a   1.000
_cell.length_b   1.000
_cell.length_c   1.000
_cell.angle_alpha   90.00
_cell.angle_beta   90.00
_cell.angle_gamma   90.00
#
_symmetry.space_group_name_H-M   'P 1'
#
loop_
_entity.id
_entity.type
_entity.pdbx_description
1 polymer ?
#
loop_
_entity_poly.entity_id
_entity_poly.type
_entity_poly.pdbx_seq_one_letter_code
_entity_poly.pdbx_strand_id
1 'polypeptide(L)'
;GKQNYTLYTEDVYVGYRWFETFDKNYEKVNYEFGFGLSYGKFELSERKAEVRDGKVIASAIVKNVGNFPAKEVLQAYYSAPQGEFGTPAKQLGGFAKTETLAPGQSRKIEIEFDVNDMAVYDDLGKISKDSTVLLKGEYAFYIGNSIRSAGANGVAGRFTVDKNRVIEKLSALPD
;
A
#
# COMPACT_ATOMS: atom_id res chain seq x y z
N GLY A 1 -28.98 28.69 13.43
CA GLY A 1 -28.89 27.27 13.80
C GLY A 1 -27.44 26.92 14.00
N LYS A 2 -27.11 26.15 15.06
CA LYS A 2 -25.77 25.58 15.21
C LYS A 2 -25.61 24.54 14.11
N GLN A 3 -24.66 24.73 13.21
CA GLN A 3 -24.26 23.69 12.28
C GLN A 3 -23.60 22.58 13.09
N ASN A 4 -24.19 21.38 13.09
CA ASN A 4 -23.54 20.19 13.61
C ASN A 4 -22.54 19.71 12.57
N TYR A 5 -21.26 19.66 12.95
CA TYR A 5 -20.21 19.07 12.12
C TYR A 5 -19.54 17.94 12.87
N THR A 6 -19.04 16.97 12.13
CA THR A 6 -18.24 15.87 12.66
C THR A 6 -16.79 16.16 12.36
N LEU A 7 -15.95 16.16 13.40
CA LEU A 7 -14.51 16.31 13.26
C LEU A 7 -13.88 14.90 13.21
N TYR A 8 -13.24 14.59 12.08
CA TYR A 8 -12.46 13.36 11.91
C TYR A 8 -11.00 13.67 12.27
N THR A 9 -10.59 13.25 13.46
CA THR A 9 -9.24 13.54 14.00
C THR A 9 -8.17 12.57 13.49
N GLU A 10 -8.59 11.45 12.90
CA GLU A 10 -7.71 10.40 12.41
C GLU A 10 -6.99 10.81 11.12
N ASP A 11 -7.57 11.75 10.34
CA ASP A 11 -7.03 12.20 9.06
C ASP A 11 -6.70 11.00 8.13
N VAL A 12 -5.52 10.97 7.53
CA VAL A 12 -5.06 9.88 6.66
C VAL A 12 -4.73 8.59 7.42
N TYR A 13 -4.67 8.64 8.76
CA TYR A 13 -4.29 7.52 9.63
C TYR A 13 -5.48 6.67 10.06
N VAL A 14 -6.37 6.32 9.13
CA VAL A 14 -7.53 5.47 9.42
C VAL A 14 -7.14 3.99 9.43
N GLY A 15 -7.65 3.24 10.42
CA GLY A 15 -7.49 1.79 10.51
C GLY A 15 -6.02 1.35 10.62
N TYR A 16 -5.61 0.40 9.77
CA TYR A 16 -4.26 -0.17 9.81
C TYR A 16 -3.16 0.88 9.61
N ARG A 17 -3.43 1.97 8.90
CA ARG A 17 -2.46 3.04 8.65
C ARG A 17 -1.98 3.67 9.95
N TRP A 18 -2.88 3.82 10.93
CA TRP A 18 -2.53 4.32 12.25
C TRP A 18 -1.65 3.32 13.01
N PHE A 19 -2.10 2.07 13.10
CA PHE A 19 -1.38 1.04 13.87
C PHE A 19 0.00 0.78 13.30
N GLU A 20 0.14 0.65 12.00
CA GLU A 20 1.43 0.39 11.35
C GLU A 20 2.39 1.60 11.40
N THR A 21 1.88 2.80 11.67
CA THR A 21 2.70 4.02 11.78
C THR A 21 3.13 4.28 13.23
N PHE A 22 2.22 4.12 14.20
CA PHE A 22 2.42 4.57 15.58
C PHE A 22 2.56 3.44 16.59
N ASP A 23 1.96 2.27 16.35
CA ASP A 23 2.07 1.10 17.23
C ASP A 23 3.28 0.23 16.83
N LYS A 24 4.48 0.72 17.13
CA LYS A 24 5.75 0.10 16.71
C LYS A 24 5.96 -1.33 17.23
N ASN A 25 5.32 -1.68 18.34
CA ASN A 25 5.43 -3.01 18.94
C ASN A 25 4.31 -3.94 18.51
N TYR A 26 3.34 -3.44 17.74
CA TYR A 26 2.15 -4.19 17.28
C TYR A 26 1.32 -4.82 18.42
N GLU A 27 1.28 -4.16 19.58
CA GLU A 27 0.62 -4.68 20.78
C GLU A 27 -0.90 -4.50 20.78
N LYS A 28 -1.39 -3.53 19.98
CA LYS A 28 -2.82 -3.15 19.96
C LYS A 28 -3.64 -3.86 18.89
N VAL A 29 -3.01 -4.73 18.09
CA VAL A 29 -3.66 -5.38 16.95
C VAL A 29 -3.50 -6.90 17.03
N ASN A 30 -4.61 -7.62 17.20
CA ASN A 30 -4.61 -9.08 17.23
C ASN A 30 -4.32 -9.69 15.85
N TYR A 31 -4.89 -9.12 14.80
CA TYR A 31 -4.71 -9.54 13.41
C TYR A 31 -4.36 -8.34 12.56
N GLU A 32 -3.23 -8.41 11.87
CA GLU A 32 -2.76 -7.37 10.97
C GLU A 32 -3.62 -7.21 9.73
N PHE A 33 -3.53 -6.06 9.07
CA PHE A 33 -4.20 -5.87 7.78
C PHE A 33 -3.67 -6.84 6.73
N GLY A 34 -4.60 -7.46 6.01
CA GLY A 34 -4.28 -8.48 5.01
C GLY A 34 -4.08 -9.88 5.60
N PHE A 35 -4.10 -10.05 6.94
CA PHE A 35 -4.10 -11.37 7.54
C PHE A 35 -5.32 -12.17 7.09
N GLY A 36 -5.11 -13.41 6.69
CA GLY A 36 -6.16 -14.32 6.30
C GLY A 36 -5.96 -15.71 6.89
N LEU A 37 -7.05 -16.34 7.32
CA LEU A 37 -7.04 -17.75 7.68
C LEU A 37 -7.07 -18.58 6.39
N SER A 38 -6.03 -19.38 6.16
CA SER A 38 -5.92 -20.28 5.02
C SER A 38 -5.48 -21.66 5.50
N TYR A 39 -6.02 -22.70 4.90
CA TYR A 39 -5.50 -24.07 5.04
C TYR A 39 -4.22 -24.27 4.21
N GLY A 40 -3.93 -23.36 3.28
CA GLY A 40 -2.70 -23.35 2.50
C GLY A 40 -1.54 -22.76 3.28
N LYS A 41 -0.34 -23.23 2.97
CA LYS A 41 0.92 -22.63 3.42
C LYS A 41 1.72 -22.22 2.19
N PHE A 42 2.13 -20.94 2.16
CA PHE A 42 2.79 -20.37 0.98
C PHE A 42 4.13 -19.76 1.34
N GLU A 43 5.05 -19.82 0.37
CA GLU A 43 6.31 -19.09 0.39
C GLU A 43 6.36 -18.09 -0.76
N LEU A 44 6.94 -16.92 -0.49
CA LEU A 44 7.14 -15.86 -1.47
C LEU A 44 8.64 -15.73 -1.78
N SER A 45 8.98 -15.72 -3.07
CA SER A 45 10.35 -15.51 -3.54
C SER A 45 10.39 -14.54 -4.73
N GLU A 46 11.57 -14.13 -5.16
CA GLU A 46 11.83 -13.24 -6.31
C GLU A 46 10.95 -11.97 -6.32
N ARG A 47 10.83 -11.35 -5.15
CA ARG A 47 10.01 -10.13 -4.98
C ARG A 47 10.72 -8.95 -5.64
N LYS A 48 10.02 -8.32 -6.56
CA LYS A 48 10.52 -7.16 -7.31
C LYS A 48 9.40 -6.17 -7.53
N ALA A 49 9.72 -4.88 -7.40
CA ALA A 49 8.84 -3.81 -7.83
C ALA A 49 9.63 -2.77 -8.63
N GLU A 50 9.07 -2.33 -9.73
CA GLU A 50 9.65 -1.31 -10.61
C GLU A 50 8.55 -0.39 -11.13
N VAL A 51 8.93 0.81 -11.57
CA VAL A 51 8.01 1.72 -12.25
C VAL A 51 8.32 1.71 -13.74
N ARG A 52 7.29 1.48 -14.55
CA ARG A 52 7.36 1.50 -16.01
C ARG A 52 6.09 2.17 -16.56
N ASP A 53 6.26 3.12 -17.45
CA ASP A 53 5.18 3.83 -18.15
C ASP A 53 4.11 4.42 -17.19
N GLY A 54 4.56 4.99 -16.06
CA GLY A 54 3.68 5.60 -15.06
C GLY A 54 2.98 4.61 -14.13
N LYS A 55 3.26 3.32 -14.24
CA LYS A 55 2.68 2.26 -13.40
C LYS A 55 3.73 1.59 -12.54
N VAL A 56 3.35 1.25 -11.32
CA VAL A 56 4.10 0.36 -10.46
C VAL A 56 3.76 -1.08 -10.83
N ILE A 57 4.78 -1.87 -11.16
CA ILE A 57 4.66 -3.29 -11.46
C ILE A 57 5.36 -4.05 -10.34
N ALA A 58 4.58 -4.67 -9.46
CA ALA A 58 5.07 -5.45 -8.34
C ALA A 58 4.85 -6.94 -8.61
N SER A 59 5.87 -7.78 -8.46
CA SER A 59 5.77 -9.21 -8.73
C SER A 59 6.48 -10.06 -7.69
N ALA A 60 5.99 -11.28 -7.51
CA ALA A 60 6.67 -12.33 -6.74
C ALA A 60 6.30 -13.72 -7.28
N ILE A 61 7.12 -14.71 -6.97
CA ILE A 61 6.76 -16.12 -7.11
C ILE A 61 6.09 -16.57 -5.83
N VAL A 62 4.87 -17.09 -5.96
CA VAL A 62 4.07 -17.69 -4.88
C VAL A 62 4.14 -19.19 -5.04
N LYS A 63 4.63 -19.91 -4.02
CA LYS A 63 4.71 -21.37 -4.00
C LYS A 63 3.84 -21.94 -2.89
N ASN A 64 2.98 -22.89 -3.22
CA ASN A 64 2.26 -23.65 -2.21
C ASN A 64 3.19 -24.72 -1.59
N VAL A 65 3.57 -24.52 -0.33
CA VAL A 65 4.39 -25.45 0.46
C VAL A 65 3.55 -26.23 1.46
N GLY A 66 2.23 -26.08 1.43
CA GLY A 66 1.27 -26.85 2.22
C GLY A 66 0.93 -28.19 1.58
N ASN A 67 0.05 -28.94 2.26
CA ASN A 67 -0.35 -30.28 1.85
C ASN A 67 -1.65 -30.34 1.04
N PHE A 68 -2.32 -29.18 0.86
CA PHE A 68 -3.63 -29.08 0.20
C PHE A 68 -3.59 -28.04 -0.92
N PRO A 69 -4.38 -28.25 -2.00
CA PRO A 69 -4.59 -27.20 -2.98
C PRO A 69 -5.22 -25.96 -2.33
N ALA A 70 -4.66 -24.78 -2.57
CA ALA A 70 -5.14 -23.55 -1.97
C ALA A 70 -4.80 -22.33 -2.83
N LYS A 71 -5.40 -21.18 -2.48
CA LYS A 71 -5.14 -19.88 -3.10
C LYS A 71 -4.50 -18.95 -2.09
N GLU A 72 -3.65 -18.05 -2.58
CA GLU A 72 -3.04 -16.98 -1.77
C GLU A 72 -3.36 -15.61 -2.38
N VAL A 73 -3.34 -14.57 -1.53
CA VAL A 73 -3.45 -13.18 -1.95
C VAL A 73 -2.10 -12.50 -1.78
N LEU A 74 -1.50 -12.12 -2.89
CA LEU A 74 -0.32 -11.25 -2.90
C LEU A 74 -0.76 -9.79 -2.77
N GLN A 75 -0.07 -9.02 -1.93
CA GLN A 75 -0.36 -7.62 -1.65
C GLN A 75 0.90 -6.78 -1.88
N ALA A 76 0.76 -5.67 -2.60
CA ALA A 76 1.81 -4.70 -2.81
C ALA A 76 1.50 -3.42 -2.02
N TYR A 77 2.46 -2.99 -1.23
CA TYR A 77 2.38 -1.78 -0.41
C TYR A 77 3.45 -0.78 -0.85
N TYR A 78 3.20 0.49 -0.56
CA TYR A 78 4.19 1.54 -0.73
C TYR A 78 4.33 2.39 0.53
N SER A 79 5.50 2.95 0.71
CA SER A 79 5.81 4.03 1.65
C SER A 79 6.09 5.28 0.85
N ALA A 80 5.35 6.35 1.10
CA ALA A 80 5.56 7.65 0.50
C ALA A 80 6.64 8.44 1.27
N PRO A 81 7.23 9.48 0.68
CA PRO A 81 8.16 10.36 1.39
C PRO A 81 7.55 10.90 2.67
N GLN A 82 8.27 10.77 3.78
CA GLN A 82 7.87 11.34 5.05
C GLN A 82 8.20 12.84 5.06
N GLY A 83 7.30 13.67 5.57
CA GLY A 83 7.49 15.11 5.58
C GLY A 83 6.28 15.85 6.13
N GLU A 84 6.06 17.06 5.66
CA GLU A 84 5.00 17.94 6.15
C GLU A 84 3.57 17.41 5.99
N PHE A 85 3.36 16.47 5.06
CA PHE A 85 2.04 15.86 4.83
C PHE A 85 1.71 14.72 5.80
N GLY A 86 2.69 14.24 6.57
CA GLY A 86 2.44 13.17 7.56
C GLY A 86 1.90 11.90 6.93
N THR A 87 2.62 11.33 5.95
CA THR A 87 2.16 10.13 5.24
C THR A 87 2.23 8.87 6.11
N PRO A 88 1.28 7.92 5.99
CA PRO A 88 1.35 6.64 6.69
C PRO A 88 2.62 5.85 6.34
N ALA A 89 3.11 5.05 7.30
CA ALA A 89 4.33 4.25 7.11
C ALA A 89 4.24 3.30 5.92
N LYS A 90 3.06 2.70 5.70
CA LYS A 90 2.76 1.86 4.53
C LYS A 90 1.31 2.01 4.13
N GLN A 91 1.06 1.96 2.82
CA GLN A 91 -0.28 1.99 2.23
C GLN A 91 -0.40 0.89 1.18
N LEU A 92 -1.56 0.25 1.09
CA LEU A 92 -1.85 -0.72 0.04
C LEU A 92 -1.95 -0.01 -1.30
N GLY A 93 -1.13 -0.43 -2.27
CA GLY A 93 -1.20 0.03 -3.66
C GLY A 93 -2.07 -0.89 -4.51
N GLY A 94 -1.98 -2.21 -4.29
CA GLY A 94 -2.75 -3.19 -5.04
C GLY A 94 -2.63 -4.59 -4.48
N PHE A 95 -3.45 -5.50 -5.00
CA PHE A 95 -3.40 -6.91 -4.65
C PHE A 95 -3.83 -7.79 -5.83
N ALA A 96 -3.38 -9.06 -5.79
CA ALA A 96 -3.81 -10.08 -6.74
C ALA A 96 -3.94 -11.43 -6.04
N LYS A 97 -4.94 -12.22 -6.43
CA LYS A 97 -5.17 -13.56 -5.89
C LYS A 97 -4.68 -14.61 -6.88
N THR A 98 -3.98 -15.63 -6.39
CA THR A 98 -3.58 -16.76 -7.24
C THR A 98 -4.79 -17.56 -7.69
N GLU A 99 -4.66 -18.28 -8.77
CA GLU A 99 -5.47 -19.48 -9.02
C GLU A 99 -5.19 -20.52 -7.92
N THR A 100 -5.93 -21.63 -7.92
CA THR A 100 -5.65 -22.72 -7.00
C THR A 100 -4.30 -23.35 -7.35
N LEU A 101 -3.37 -23.34 -6.41
CA LEU A 101 -2.06 -23.97 -6.53
C LEU A 101 -2.08 -25.32 -5.82
N ALA A 102 -1.72 -26.38 -6.52
CA ALA A 102 -1.49 -27.68 -5.92
C ALA A 102 -0.25 -27.67 -5.00
N PRO A 103 -0.11 -28.60 -4.04
CA PRO A 103 1.10 -28.76 -3.26
C PRO A 103 2.36 -28.81 -4.13
N GLY A 104 3.35 -27.98 -3.80
CA GLY A 104 4.60 -27.83 -4.54
C GLY A 104 4.53 -26.92 -5.79
N GLN A 105 3.34 -26.57 -6.25
CA GLN A 105 3.17 -25.72 -7.42
C GLN A 105 3.56 -24.26 -7.11
N SER A 106 4.21 -23.62 -8.07
CA SER A 106 4.58 -22.20 -8.03
C SER A 106 3.95 -21.43 -9.17
N ARG A 107 3.66 -20.13 -8.93
CA ARG A 107 3.18 -19.21 -9.95
C ARG A 107 3.79 -17.82 -9.72
N LYS A 108 4.27 -17.19 -10.77
CA LYS A 108 4.57 -15.76 -10.74
C LYS A 108 3.26 -14.98 -10.76
N ILE A 109 3.10 -14.08 -9.80
CA ILE A 109 1.97 -13.15 -9.68
C ILE A 109 2.49 -11.75 -9.89
N GLU A 110 1.71 -10.96 -10.61
CA GLU A 110 2.01 -9.56 -10.89
C GLU A 110 0.82 -8.69 -10.47
N ILE A 111 1.15 -7.55 -9.85
CA ILE A 111 0.21 -6.53 -9.38
C ILE A 111 0.59 -5.23 -10.05
N GLU A 112 -0.38 -4.55 -10.61
CA GLU A 112 -0.17 -3.27 -11.27
C GLU A 112 -1.07 -2.20 -10.64
N PHE A 113 -0.54 -1.00 -10.41
CA PHE A 113 -1.29 0.19 -9.99
C PHE A 113 -0.62 1.47 -10.50
N ASP A 114 -1.38 2.55 -10.62
CA ASP A 114 -0.88 3.81 -11.16
C ASP A 114 0.02 4.53 -10.14
N VAL A 115 1.10 5.16 -10.61
CA VAL A 115 1.96 6.01 -9.77
C VAL A 115 1.16 7.17 -9.17
N ASN A 116 0.16 7.68 -9.88
CA ASN A 116 -0.68 8.76 -9.41
C ASN A 116 -1.60 8.37 -8.25
N ASP A 117 -1.90 7.06 -8.08
CA ASP A 117 -2.68 6.56 -6.93
C ASP A 117 -1.93 6.73 -5.60
N MET A 118 -0.62 7.02 -5.65
CA MET A 118 0.19 7.32 -4.47
C MET A 118 0.15 8.81 -4.06
N ALA A 119 -0.62 9.64 -4.76
CA ALA A 119 -0.75 11.06 -4.45
C ALA A 119 -1.49 11.28 -3.12
N VAL A 120 -1.14 12.35 -2.42
CA VAL A 120 -1.80 12.83 -1.20
C VAL A 120 -2.73 13.99 -1.52
N TYR A 121 -3.77 14.17 -0.72
CA TYR A 121 -4.65 15.33 -0.83
C TYR A 121 -4.07 16.50 -0.04
N ASP A 122 -4.00 17.67 -0.66
CA ASP A 122 -3.53 18.93 -0.08
C ASP A 122 -4.71 19.88 0.21
N ASP A 123 -5.34 19.67 1.36
CA ASP A 123 -6.47 20.47 1.84
C ASP A 123 -6.01 21.85 2.35
N LEU A 124 -4.79 21.94 2.90
CA LEU A 124 -4.25 23.14 3.49
C LEU A 124 -3.53 24.06 2.50
N GLY A 125 -3.25 23.59 1.28
CA GLY A 125 -2.54 24.37 0.26
C GLY A 125 -1.04 24.51 0.53
N LYS A 126 -0.43 23.48 1.09
CA LYS A 126 1.04 23.45 1.28
C LYS A 126 1.80 23.48 -0.04
N ILE A 127 1.22 22.92 -1.09
CA ILE A 127 1.74 22.93 -2.46
C ILE A 127 0.69 23.53 -3.40
N SER A 128 -0.53 23.00 -3.39
CA SER A 128 -1.66 23.44 -4.19
C SER A 128 -2.96 23.07 -3.50
N LYS A 129 -3.65 24.05 -2.95
CA LYS A 129 -4.89 23.85 -2.21
C LYS A 129 -5.93 23.12 -3.04
N ASP A 130 -6.69 22.22 -2.39
CA ASP A 130 -7.78 21.43 -2.95
C ASP A 130 -7.32 20.57 -4.14
N SER A 131 -6.14 19.96 -4.04
CA SER A 131 -5.60 19.11 -5.10
C SER A 131 -4.95 17.84 -4.58
N THR A 132 -4.86 16.83 -5.43
CA THR A 132 -4.04 15.65 -5.19
C THR A 132 -2.63 15.89 -5.73
N VAL A 133 -1.62 15.60 -4.91
CA VAL A 133 -0.22 15.88 -5.19
C VAL A 133 0.63 14.64 -5.00
N LEU A 134 1.36 14.25 -6.04
CA LEU A 134 2.42 13.27 -5.92
C LEU A 134 3.67 13.98 -5.37
N LEU A 135 4.09 13.57 -4.18
CA LEU A 135 5.16 14.24 -3.44
C LEU A 135 6.53 13.94 -4.04
N LYS A 136 7.40 14.95 -4.05
CA LYS A 136 8.82 14.77 -4.31
C LYS A 136 9.46 13.89 -3.25
N GLY A 137 10.31 12.96 -3.67
CA GLY A 137 11.12 12.13 -2.79
C GLY A 137 11.12 10.66 -3.19
N GLU A 138 11.64 9.82 -2.30
CA GLU A 138 11.76 8.39 -2.53
C GLU A 138 10.51 7.65 -2.03
N TYR A 139 9.97 6.80 -2.88
CA TYR A 139 8.93 5.81 -2.58
C TYR A 139 9.58 4.44 -2.49
N ALA A 140 9.21 3.67 -1.47
CA ALA A 140 9.66 2.29 -1.31
C ALA A 140 8.47 1.32 -1.45
N PHE A 141 8.68 0.22 -2.14
CA PHE A 141 7.66 -0.81 -2.38
C PHE A 141 7.94 -2.07 -1.58
N TYR A 142 6.89 -2.70 -1.08
CA TYR A 142 6.94 -3.91 -0.26
C TYR A 142 5.92 -4.92 -0.77
N ILE A 143 6.26 -6.20 -0.73
CA ILE A 143 5.40 -7.28 -1.22
C ILE A 143 5.29 -8.37 -0.17
N GLY A 144 4.06 -8.79 0.13
CA GLY A 144 3.75 -9.83 1.10
C GLY A 144 2.34 -10.37 0.92
N ASN A 145 1.93 -11.26 1.81
CA ASN A 145 0.55 -11.72 1.93
C ASN A 145 -0.21 -11.06 3.11
N SER A 146 0.46 -10.14 3.80
CA SER A 146 -0.07 -9.23 4.80
C SER A 146 0.85 -8.02 4.92
N ILE A 147 0.43 -6.97 5.62
CA ILE A 147 1.24 -5.75 5.78
C ILE A 147 2.53 -6.00 6.56
N ARG A 148 2.50 -6.86 7.58
CA ARG A 148 3.70 -7.20 8.38
C ARG A 148 4.61 -8.14 7.63
N SER A 149 4.06 -9.12 6.92
CA SER A 149 4.81 -9.99 6.01
C SER A 149 5.54 -9.15 4.94
N ALA A 150 4.87 -8.19 4.33
CA ALA A 150 5.47 -7.28 3.36
C ALA A 150 6.63 -6.47 3.98
N GLY A 151 6.44 -5.94 5.21
CA GLY A 151 7.47 -5.22 5.94
C GLY A 151 8.67 -6.10 6.31
N ALA A 152 8.43 -7.28 6.88
CA ALA A 152 9.45 -8.25 7.27
C ALA A 152 10.28 -8.75 6.08
N ASN A 153 9.64 -8.84 4.92
CA ASN A 153 10.29 -9.22 3.67
C ASN A 153 11.25 -8.14 3.12
N GLY A 154 11.19 -6.91 3.63
CA GLY A 154 12.02 -5.80 3.19
C GLY A 154 11.57 -5.15 1.88
N VAL A 155 12.35 -4.19 1.42
CA VAL A 155 12.04 -3.39 0.22
C VAL A 155 12.22 -4.23 -1.04
N ALA A 156 11.18 -4.27 -1.87
CA ALA A 156 11.17 -4.97 -3.16
C ALA A 156 11.58 -4.06 -4.34
N GLY A 157 11.52 -2.75 -4.15
CA GLY A 157 11.93 -1.75 -5.15
C GLY A 157 11.78 -0.33 -4.63
N ARG A 158 12.37 0.62 -5.35
CA ARG A 158 12.33 2.05 -5.02
C ARG A 158 12.03 2.86 -6.27
N PHE A 159 11.42 4.03 -6.06
CA PHE A 159 11.12 4.97 -7.12
C PHE A 159 11.30 6.40 -6.59
N THR A 160 11.93 7.26 -7.36
CA THR A 160 12.16 8.67 -6.98
C THR A 160 11.33 9.60 -7.85
N VAL A 161 10.64 10.52 -7.21
CA VAL A 161 9.93 11.64 -7.83
C VAL A 161 10.77 12.90 -7.64
N ASP A 162 11.26 13.49 -8.71
CA ASP A 162 12.21 14.62 -8.66
C ASP A 162 11.59 15.94 -8.19
N LYS A 163 10.29 16.12 -8.42
CA LYS A 163 9.52 17.32 -8.03
C LYS A 163 8.08 16.98 -7.69
N ASN A 164 7.47 17.80 -6.83
CA ASN A 164 6.03 17.68 -6.56
C ASN A 164 5.23 17.84 -7.86
N ARG A 165 4.25 16.99 -8.07
CA ARG A 165 3.36 17.04 -9.24
C ARG A 165 1.91 17.11 -8.77
N VAL A 166 1.21 18.18 -9.14
CA VAL A 166 -0.25 18.25 -9.00
C VAL A 166 -0.84 17.29 -10.03
N ILE A 167 -1.56 16.30 -9.57
CA ILE A 167 -2.20 15.28 -10.40
C ILE A 167 -3.59 15.76 -10.82
N GLU A 168 -4.35 16.26 -9.85
CA GLU A 168 -5.70 16.75 -10.07
C GLU A 168 -5.98 17.92 -9.13
N LYS A 169 -6.67 18.92 -9.63
CA LYS A 169 -7.20 20.02 -8.83
C LYS A 169 -8.72 19.90 -8.78
N LEU A 170 -9.24 19.74 -7.56
CA LEU A 170 -10.69 19.65 -7.35
C LEU A 170 -11.29 21.07 -7.42
N SER A 171 -12.37 21.23 -8.17
CA SER A 171 -13.17 22.43 -8.12
C SER A 171 -14.07 22.39 -6.89
N ALA A 172 -14.27 23.53 -6.22
CA ALA A 172 -15.29 23.65 -5.21
C ALA A 172 -16.66 23.21 -5.80
N LEU A 173 -17.42 22.45 -5.02
CA LEU A 173 -18.81 22.18 -5.41
C LEU A 173 -19.52 23.53 -5.54
N PRO A 174 -20.35 23.74 -6.60
CA PRO A 174 -21.19 24.91 -6.64
C PRO A 174 -22.11 24.93 -5.43
N ASP A 175 -22.25 26.09 -4.81
CA ASP A 175 -23.16 26.37 -3.68
C ASP A 175 -24.62 26.04 -4.03
#